data_50eb9c3b349b66f0e85e2f490a53aff4
#
_entry.id   50eb9c3b349b66f0e85e2f490a53aff4
#
_cell.length_a   1.000
_cell.length_b   1.000
_cell.length_c   1.000
_cell.angle_alpha   90.00
_cell.angle_beta   90.00
_cell.angle_gamma   90.00
#
_symmetry.space_group_name_H-M   'P 1'
#
loop_
_entity.id
_entity.type
_entity.pdbx_description
1 polymer ?
#
loop_
_entity_poly.entity_id
_entity_poly.type
_entity_poly.pdbx_seq_one_letter_code
_entity_poly.pdbx_strand_id
1 'polypeptide(L)' 'GSIPCAESCVYIPCITGIAGCSCKNKVCYYN' A
#
# COMPACT_ATOMS: atom_id res chain seq x y z
N GLY A 1 -4.06 -13.15 4.20
CA GLY A 1 -4.81 -12.19 3.39
C GLY A 1 -4.16 -10.82 3.36
N SER A 2 -4.76 -9.94 2.60
CA SER A 2 -4.27 -8.58 2.45
C SER A 2 -4.99 -7.63 3.39
N ILE A 3 -4.22 -6.74 4.01
CA ILE A 3 -4.75 -5.76 4.92
C ILE A 3 -4.50 -4.39 4.30
N PRO A 4 -5.52 -3.55 4.13
CA PRO A 4 -5.30 -2.23 3.57
C PRO A 4 -4.49 -1.37 4.53
N CYS A 5 -3.50 -0.67 3.98
CA CYS A 5 -2.63 0.20 4.77
C CYS A 5 -3.24 1.59 4.95
N ALA A 6 -4.48 1.77 4.50
CA ALA A 6 -5.16 3.05 4.56
C ALA A 6 -4.40 4.12 3.78
N GLU A 7 -3.78 3.71 2.70
CA GLU A 7 -2.97 4.61 1.88
C GLU A 7 -3.16 4.23 0.42
N SER A 8 -3.22 5.23 -0.44
CA SER A 8 -3.33 4.98 -1.87
C SER A 8 -2.00 5.32 -2.55
N CYS A 9 -1.71 4.64 -3.65
CA CYS A 9 -0.50 4.89 -4.42
C CYS A 9 -0.84 5.45 -5.80
N VAL A 10 -1.88 6.29 -5.85
CA VAL A 10 -2.31 6.89 -7.10
C VAL A 10 -1.30 7.93 -7.58
N TYR A 11 -0.91 8.83 -6.70
CA TYR A 11 0.02 9.90 -7.04
C TYR A 11 1.38 9.72 -6.40
N ILE A 12 1.44 9.02 -5.30
CA ILE A 12 2.67 8.83 -4.56
C ILE A 12 2.88 7.34 -4.31
N PRO A 13 4.12 6.90 -4.12
CA PRO A 13 4.37 5.51 -3.78
C PRO A 13 3.89 5.21 -2.36
N CYS A 14 3.80 3.92 -2.03
CA CYS A 14 3.41 3.51 -0.69
C CYS A 14 4.53 3.88 0.28
N ILE A 15 4.27 4.88 1.12
CA ILE A 15 5.23 5.29 2.12
C ILE A 15 5.41 4.17 3.14
N THR A 16 4.32 3.47 3.44
CA THR A 16 4.34 2.33 4.36
C THR A 16 4.94 1.09 3.71
N GLY A 17 5.44 1.22 2.48
CA GLY A 17 6.09 0.10 1.81
C GLY A 17 7.29 -0.42 2.58
N ILE A 18 7.95 0.45 3.35
CA ILE A 18 9.07 0.03 4.18
C ILE A 18 8.62 -0.90 5.30
N ALA A 19 7.33 -0.85 5.63
CA ALA A 19 6.76 -1.73 6.65
C ALA A 19 6.19 -3.01 6.04
N GLY A 20 6.16 -3.11 4.72
CA GLY A 20 5.68 -4.30 4.06
C GLY A 20 4.46 -4.11 3.18
N CYS A 21 4.00 -2.86 3.01
CA CYS A 21 2.85 -2.60 2.17
C CYS A 21 3.26 -2.56 0.70
N SER A 22 2.36 -2.99 -0.17
CA SER A 22 2.58 -3.00 -1.60
C SER A 22 1.47 -2.27 -2.29
N CYS A 23 1.79 -1.61 -3.40
CA CYS A 23 0.79 -0.92 -4.20
C CYS A 23 0.03 -1.93 -5.06
N LYS A 24 -1.27 -1.99 -4.87
CA LYS A 24 -2.10 -2.91 -5.62
C LYS A 24 -3.41 -2.21 -5.94
N ASN A 25 -3.68 -2.09 -7.22
CA ASN A 25 -4.88 -1.42 -7.68
C ASN A 25 -5.00 -0.01 -7.07
N LYS A 26 -3.88 0.71 -7.07
CA LYS A 26 -3.79 2.09 -6.59
C LYS A 26 -4.01 2.21 -5.09
N VAL A 27 -3.94 1.10 -4.38
CA VAL A 27 -4.11 1.09 -2.94
C VAL A 27 -2.99 0.27 -2.33
N CYS A 28 -2.48 0.72 -1.21
CA CYS A 28 -1.43 0.00 -0.52
C CYS A 28 -2.03 -1.07 0.38
N TYR A 29 -1.52 -2.27 0.25
CA TYR A 29 -1.96 -3.41 1.06
C TYR A 29 -0.76 -4.06 1.71
N TYR A 30 -0.96 -4.52 2.90
CA TYR A 30 0.04 -5.27 3.64
C TYR A 30 -0.32 -6.76 3.57
N ASN A 31 0.61 -7.54 3.14
CA ASN A 31 0.38 -8.97 3.02
C ASN A 31 1.42 -9.77 3.82
#